data_f7a92ed6cb8a51ec1e945067ddc70149
#
_entry.id   f7a92ed6cb8a51ec1e945067ddc70149
#
_cell.length_a   1.000
_cell.length_b   1.000
_cell.length_c   1.000
_cell.angle_alpha   90.00
_cell.angle_beta   90.00
_cell.angle_gamma   90.00
#
_symmetry.space_group_name_H-M   'P 1'
#
loop_
_entity.id
_entity.type
_entity.pdbx_description
1 polymer ?
#
loop_
_entity_poly.entity_id
_entity_poly.type
_entity_poly.pdbx_seq_one_letter_code
_entity_poly.pdbx_strand_id
1 'polypeptide(L)'
;MRKDRGQQGFTLIEIISVLVILGILAAVAVPKYYDMQKEALQKAALGVVAESQARINLVFGQSLLQGKDCDTAKSAATTDAVITGDLNGWVYKDPGKFKFADGTETIKKMTSPTAIDVDLPANTKLSAPTCTGTASEES
;
A
#
# COMPACT_ATOMS: atom_id res chain seq x y z
N MET A 1 33.89 51.30 33.46
CA MET A 1 33.22 51.59 32.18
C MET A 1 32.51 50.34 31.71
N ARG A 2 31.21 50.23 31.90
CA ARG A 2 30.39 49.14 31.36
C ARG A 2 30.04 49.49 29.92
N LYS A 3 30.50 48.69 28.98
CA LYS A 3 30.19 48.76 27.58
C LYS A 3 28.80 48.22 27.39
N ASP A 4 27.79 49.09 27.27
CA ASP A 4 26.45 48.73 26.87
C ASP A 4 26.48 48.09 25.50
N ARG A 5 26.38 46.75 25.47
CA ARG A 5 26.09 46.03 24.20
C ARG A 5 24.67 46.40 23.84
N GLY A 6 24.52 47.23 22.85
CA GLY A 6 23.22 47.63 22.32
C GLY A 6 22.38 46.35 22.02
N GLN A 7 21.30 46.22 22.72
CA GLN A 7 20.26 45.24 22.38
C GLN A 7 19.63 45.71 21.06
N GLN A 8 20.11 45.14 19.98
CA GLN A 8 19.48 45.35 18.66
C GLN A 8 18.19 44.51 18.69
N GLY A 9 17.10 45.14 19.04
CA GLY A 9 15.75 44.58 18.89
C GLY A 9 15.36 44.54 17.43
N PHE A 10 14.64 43.49 17.02
CA PHE A 10 14.05 43.38 15.68
C PHE A 10 13.08 44.55 15.43
N THR A 11 13.10 45.08 14.22
CA THR A 11 12.11 46.12 13.82
C THR A 11 10.76 45.45 13.53
N LEU A 12 9.67 46.17 13.84
CA LEU A 12 8.31 45.68 13.58
C LEU A 12 8.10 45.34 12.10
N ILE A 13 8.65 46.13 11.20
CA ILE A 13 8.57 45.91 9.75
C ILE A 13 9.29 44.60 9.32
N GLU A 14 10.40 44.26 9.97
CA GLU A 14 11.18 43.06 9.69
C GLU A 14 10.37 41.80 10.03
N ILE A 15 9.70 41.78 11.18
CA ILE A 15 8.83 40.69 11.58
C ILE A 15 7.61 40.56 10.67
N ILE A 16 6.93 41.69 10.35
CA ILE A 16 5.77 41.66 9.45
C ILE A 16 6.18 41.17 8.05
N SER A 17 7.31 41.60 7.52
CA SER A 17 7.80 41.14 6.22
C SER A 17 8.03 39.64 6.17
N VAL A 18 8.64 39.08 7.20
CA VAL A 18 8.86 37.62 7.32
C VAL A 18 7.54 36.87 7.42
N LEU A 19 6.60 37.34 8.24
CA LEU A 19 5.29 36.71 8.39
C LEU A 19 4.49 36.68 7.08
N VAL A 20 4.53 37.74 6.30
CA VAL A 20 3.86 37.84 5.00
C VAL A 20 4.47 36.82 4.02
N ILE A 21 5.80 36.75 3.93
CA ILE A 21 6.48 35.81 3.05
C ILE A 21 6.17 34.36 3.46
N LEU A 22 6.26 34.04 4.75
CA LEU A 22 5.94 32.71 5.28
C LEU A 22 4.47 32.35 5.03
N GLY A 23 3.54 33.30 5.17
CA GLY A 23 2.13 33.10 4.89
C GLY A 23 1.85 32.71 3.43
N ILE A 24 2.49 33.38 2.49
CA ILE A 24 2.37 33.07 1.05
C ILE A 24 2.96 31.67 0.76
N LEU A 25 4.14 31.37 1.29
CA LEU A 25 4.77 30.07 1.10
C LEU A 25 3.93 28.94 1.70
N ALA A 26 3.38 29.14 2.90
CA ALA A 26 2.53 28.14 3.57
C ALA A 26 1.24 27.88 2.76
N ALA A 27 0.63 28.90 2.18
CA ALA A 27 -0.59 28.75 1.38
C ALA A 27 -0.41 27.81 0.17
N VAL A 28 0.80 27.76 -0.40
CA VAL A 28 1.13 26.88 -1.54
C VAL A 28 1.64 25.51 -1.06
N ALA A 29 2.42 25.48 0.00
CA ALA A 29 3.09 24.25 0.47
C ALA A 29 2.11 23.25 1.09
N VAL A 30 1.14 23.70 1.88
CA VAL A 30 0.20 22.85 2.62
C VAL A 30 -0.62 21.94 1.69
N PRO A 31 -1.35 22.45 0.66
CA PRO A 31 -2.12 21.59 -0.22
C PRO A 31 -1.24 20.58 -0.97
N LYS A 32 -0.04 20.99 -1.40
CA LYS A 32 0.91 20.11 -2.08
C LYS A 32 1.37 18.96 -1.20
N TYR A 33 1.56 19.21 0.09
CA TYR A 33 1.96 18.18 1.05
C TYR A 33 0.87 17.11 1.22
N TYR A 34 -0.41 17.51 1.29
CA TYR A 34 -1.53 16.56 1.37
C TYR A 34 -1.65 15.67 0.13
N ASP A 35 -1.43 16.23 -1.06
CA ASP A 35 -1.46 15.45 -2.30
C ASP A 35 -0.34 14.40 -2.34
N MET A 36 0.87 14.78 -1.91
CA MET A 36 2.00 13.86 -1.81
C MET A 36 1.75 12.72 -0.80
N GLN A 37 1.10 13.01 0.32
CA GLN A 37 0.74 11.98 1.31
C GLN A 37 -0.21 10.93 0.72
N LYS A 38 -1.24 11.35 -0.02
CA LYS A 38 -2.17 10.41 -0.68
C LYS A 38 -1.45 9.53 -1.68
N GLU A 39 -0.59 10.11 -2.50
CA GLU A 39 0.19 9.35 -3.48
C GLU A 39 1.13 8.37 -2.81
N ALA A 40 1.81 8.76 -1.74
CA ALA A 40 2.68 7.89 -0.96
C ALA A 40 1.91 6.71 -0.36
N LEU A 41 0.73 6.95 0.23
CA LEU A 41 -0.13 5.89 0.76
C LEU A 41 -0.61 4.94 -0.33
N GLN A 42 -0.96 5.46 -1.51
CA GLN A 42 -1.36 4.61 -2.64
C GLN A 42 -0.22 3.70 -3.11
N LYS A 43 1.00 4.22 -3.19
CA LYS A 43 2.19 3.41 -3.53
C LYS A 43 2.49 2.37 -2.45
N ALA A 44 2.36 2.72 -1.18
CA ALA A 44 2.52 1.78 -0.08
C ALA A 44 1.47 0.65 -0.14
N ALA A 45 0.21 0.98 -0.38
CA ALA A 45 -0.86 0.00 -0.54
C ALA A 45 -0.61 -0.97 -1.72
N LEU A 46 -0.10 -0.47 -2.85
CA LEU A 46 0.31 -1.33 -3.98
C LEU A 46 1.43 -2.29 -3.59
N GLY A 47 2.37 -1.87 -2.74
CA GLY A 47 3.41 -2.74 -2.20
C GLY A 47 2.82 -3.90 -1.37
N VAL A 48 1.80 -3.62 -0.56
CA VAL A 48 1.09 -4.64 0.23
C VAL A 48 0.35 -5.64 -0.66
N VAL A 49 -0.29 -5.17 -1.74
CA VAL A 49 -0.92 -6.06 -2.72
C VAL A 49 0.12 -6.97 -3.38
N ALA A 50 1.29 -6.43 -3.73
CA ALA A 50 2.39 -7.22 -4.28
C ALA A 50 2.92 -8.25 -3.28
N GLU A 51 2.98 -7.93 -2.00
CA GLU A 51 3.34 -8.88 -0.93
C GLU A 51 2.32 -10.01 -0.84
N SER A 52 1.02 -9.71 -0.85
CA SER A 52 -0.01 -10.75 -0.86
C SER A 52 0.10 -11.66 -2.09
N GLN A 53 0.40 -11.11 -3.26
CA GLN A 53 0.66 -11.90 -4.46
C GLN A 53 1.88 -12.82 -4.30
N ALA A 54 2.95 -12.33 -3.69
CA ALA A 54 4.14 -13.13 -3.41
C ALA A 54 3.84 -14.29 -2.45
N ARG A 55 3.00 -14.08 -1.43
CA ARG A 55 2.55 -15.12 -0.50
C ARG A 55 1.74 -16.20 -1.20
N ILE A 56 0.82 -15.82 -2.09
CA ILE A 56 0.06 -16.76 -2.92
C ILE A 56 1.04 -17.67 -3.69
N ASN A 57 2.00 -17.09 -4.39
CA ASN A 57 2.97 -17.83 -5.19
C ASN A 57 3.86 -18.74 -4.32
N LEU A 58 4.25 -18.27 -3.14
CA LEU A 58 5.07 -19.03 -2.19
C LEU A 58 4.32 -20.28 -1.68
N VAL A 59 3.09 -20.10 -1.19
CA VAL A 59 2.28 -21.21 -0.65
C VAL A 59 1.95 -22.21 -1.75
N PHE A 60 1.68 -21.75 -2.97
CA PHE A 60 1.49 -22.60 -4.13
C PHE A 60 2.72 -23.46 -4.42
N GLY A 61 3.90 -22.84 -4.53
CA GLY A 61 5.15 -23.53 -4.77
C GLY A 61 5.48 -24.54 -3.66
N GLN A 62 5.32 -24.18 -2.40
CA GLN A 62 5.52 -25.07 -1.27
C GLN A 62 4.56 -26.29 -1.31
N SER A 63 3.29 -26.07 -1.66
CA SER A 63 2.31 -27.14 -1.77
C SER A 63 2.67 -28.15 -2.87
N LEU A 64 3.14 -27.68 -4.02
CA LEU A 64 3.63 -28.53 -5.11
C LEU A 64 4.87 -29.33 -4.68
N LEU A 65 5.82 -28.71 -3.97
CA LEU A 65 7.01 -29.41 -3.46
C LEU A 65 6.67 -30.49 -2.42
N GLN A 66 5.53 -30.36 -1.75
CA GLN A 66 4.98 -31.39 -0.84
C GLN A 66 4.25 -32.51 -1.59
N GLY A 67 4.26 -32.51 -2.90
CA GLY A 67 3.61 -33.53 -3.73
C GLY A 67 2.09 -33.40 -3.83
N LYS A 68 1.51 -32.23 -3.49
CA LYS A 68 0.08 -32.00 -3.69
C LYS A 68 -0.21 -31.77 -5.18
N ASP A 69 -1.38 -32.22 -5.62
CA ASP A 69 -1.88 -31.90 -6.95
C ASP A 69 -2.09 -30.39 -7.12
N CYS A 70 -2.12 -29.95 -8.36
CA CYS A 70 -2.16 -28.51 -8.67
C CYS A 70 -3.42 -27.80 -8.16
N ASP A 71 -4.58 -28.46 -8.22
CA ASP A 71 -5.83 -27.87 -7.76
C ASP A 71 -5.86 -27.72 -6.24
N THR A 72 -5.36 -28.71 -5.51
CA THR A 72 -5.18 -28.64 -4.06
C THR A 72 -4.17 -27.55 -3.67
N ALA A 73 -3.05 -27.44 -4.39
CA ALA A 73 -2.05 -26.41 -4.16
C ALA A 73 -2.60 -24.99 -4.43
N LYS A 74 -3.37 -24.84 -5.50
CA LYS A 74 -4.06 -23.59 -5.83
C LYS A 74 -5.08 -23.20 -4.78
N SER A 75 -5.92 -24.14 -4.34
CA SER A 75 -6.90 -23.90 -3.29
C SER A 75 -6.26 -23.48 -1.97
N ALA A 76 -5.15 -24.12 -1.58
CA ALA A 76 -4.39 -23.75 -0.38
C ALA A 76 -3.79 -22.34 -0.48
N ALA A 77 -3.29 -21.96 -1.64
CA ALA A 77 -2.63 -20.68 -1.86
C ALA A 77 -3.60 -19.49 -1.94
N THR A 78 -4.85 -19.73 -2.34
CA THR A 78 -5.87 -18.68 -2.53
C THR A 78 -6.81 -18.51 -1.35
N THR A 79 -6.45 -19.03 -0.17
CA THR A 79 -7.23 -18.83 1.05
C THR A 79 -7.11 -17.38 1.56
N ASP A 80 -8.18 -16.89 2.17
CA ASP A 80 -8.19 -15.56 2.77
C ASP A 80 -7.04 -15.38 3.77
N ALA A 81 -6.73 -16.42 4.56
CA ALA A 81 -5.65 -16.38 5.55
C ALA A 81 -4.25 -16.16 4.92
N VAL A 82 -4.01 -16.69 3.72
CA VAL A 82 -2.75 -16.46 2.99
C VAL A 82 -2.69 -15.02 2.48
N ILE A 83 -3.79 -14.52 1.94
CA ILE A 83 -3.87 -13.20 1.31
C ILE A 83 -3.85 -12.08 2.35
N THR A 84 -4.63 -12.25 3.43
CA THR A 84 -4.81 -11.23 4.49
C THR A 84 -3.90 -11.42 5.68
N GLY A 85 -2.92 -12.31 5.66
CA GLY A 85 -1.98 -12.55 6.75
C GLY A 85 -1.44 -11.23 7.34
N ASP A 86 -0.45 -11.26 8.20
CA ASP A 86 0.11 -10.02 8.77
C ASP A 86 0.60 -9.08 7.66
N LEU A 87 -0.16 -8.02 7.40
CA LEU A 87 0.09 -6.98 6.41
C LEU A 87 0.55 -5.67 7.08
N ASN A 88 1.22 -5.76 8.24
CA ASN A 88 1.70 -4.59 8.98
C ASN A 88 0.59 -3.55 9.26
N GLY A 89 -0.60 -4.02 9.58
CA GLY A 89 -1.76 -3.19 9.91
C GLY A 89 -2.56 -2.69 8.70
N TRP A 90 -2.20 -3.06 7.49
CA TRP A 90 -3.03 -2.81 6.32
C TRP A 90 -4.18 -3.81 6.25
N VAL A 91 -5.36 -3.34 5.85
CA VAL A 91 -6.56 -4.17 5.74
C VAL A 91 -7.22 -3.96 4.37
N TYR A 92 -7.59 -5.04 3.71
CA TYR A 92 -8.43 -4.99 2.53
C TYR A 92 -9.85 -4.58 2.93
N LYS A 93 -10.39 -3.53 2.30
CA LYS A 93 -11.73 -3.01 2.63
C LYS A 93 -12.86 -3.65 1.82
N ASP A 94 -12.55 -4.12 0.66
CA ASP A 94 -13.37 -4.95 -0.21
C ASP A 94 -12.52 -6.12 -0.67
N PRO A 95 -12.95 -7.31 -0.57
CA PRO A 95 -14.21 -7.96 -0.30
C PRO A 95 -14.18 -8.86 0.93
N GLY A 96 -15.33 -9.24 1.45
CA GLY A 96 -15.44 -10.14 2.57
C GLY A 96 -14.90 -11.56 2.34
N LYS A 97 -14.61 -11.95 1.11
CA LYS A 97 -13.88 -13.17 0.70
C LYS A 97 -13.32 -12.98 -0.68
N PHE A 98 -12.05 -13.34 -0.87
CA PHE A 98 -11.42 -13.31 -2.17
C PHE A 98 -12.00 -14.40 -3.06
N LYS A 99 -12.56 -14.00 -4.19
CA LYS A 99 -13.12 -14.90 -5.20
C LYS A 99 -12.36 -14.66 -6.50
N PHE A 100 -11.51 -15.59 -6.87
CA PHE A 100 -10.76 -15.51 -8.11
C PHE A 100 -11.63 -15.96 -9.30
N ALA A 101 -12.68 -15.16 -9.60
CA ALA A 101 -13.40 -15.33 -10.86
C ALA A 101 -12.40 -15.11 -12.01
N ASP A 102 -12.41 -15.97 -12.97
CA ASP A 102 -11.47 -15.94 -14.12
C ASP A 102 -9.97 -15.90 -13.71
N GLY A 103 -9.65 -16.44 -12.53
CA GLY A 103 -8.28 -16.50 -12.04
C GLY A 103 -7.71 -15.19 -11.47
N THR A 104 -8.51 -14.14 -11.41
CA THR A 104 -8.07 -12.84 -10.86
C THR A 104 -9.09 -12.25 -9.89
N GLU A 105 -8.61 -11.50 -8.91
CA GLU A 105 -9.42 -10.71 -7.98
C GLU A 105 -9.00 -9.24 -8.03
N THR A 106 -9.95 -8.34 -8.24
CA THR A 106 -9.69 -6.89 -8.32
C THR A 106 -9.77 -6.25 -6.94
N ILE A 107 -8.72 -5.57 -6.55
CA ILE A 107 -8.64 -4.84 -5.28
C ILE A 107 -8.87 -3.36 -5.53
N LYS A 108 -9.94 -2.81 -4.98
CA LYS A 108 -10.33 -1.41 -5.20
C LYS A 108 -9.87 -0.49 -4.07
N LYS A 109 -9.86 -0.98 -2.84
CA LYS A 109 -9.63 -0.15 -1.66
C LYS A 109 -8.94 -0.90 -0.53
N MET A 110 -8.04 -0.21 0.15
CA MET A 110 -7.38 -0.69 1.37
C MET A 110 -7.45 0.37 2.47
N THR A 111 -7.38 -0.05 3.71
CA THR A 111 -7.24 0.85 4.86
C THR A 111 -5.82 0.75 5.40
N SER A 112 -5.16 1.90 5.57
CA SER A 112 -3.82 2.00 6.13
C SER A 112 -3.79 1.73 7.63
N PRO A 113 -2.61 1.47 8.23
CA PRO A 113 -2.46 1.33 9.68
C PRO A 113 -2.93 2.55 10.48
N THR A 114 -2.97 3.72 9.86
CA THR A 114 -3.48 4.98 10.44
C THR A 114 -4.97 5.20 10.19
N ALA A 115 -5.71 4.16 9.82
CA ALA A 115 -7.15 4.18 9.54
C ALA A 115 -7.56 5.13 8.39
N ILE A 116 -6.67 5.38 7.44
CA ILE A 116 -6.96 6.16 6.22
C ILE A 116 -7.33 5.20 5.10
N ASP A 117 -8.46 5.42 4.47
CA ASP A 117 -8.88 4.67 3.29
C ASP A 117 -8.12 5.13 2.05
N VAL A 118 -7.58 4.18 1.32
CA VAL A 118 -6.77 4.39 0.13
C VAL A 118 -7.43 3.71 -1.05
N ASP A 119 -7.79 4.49 -2.05
CA ASP A 119 -8.30 3.98 -3.33
C ASP A 119 -7.13 3.50 -4.20
N LEU A 120 -7.26 2.30 -4.74
CA LEU A 120 -6.27 1.70 -5.63
C LEU A 120 -6.65 1.90 -7.09
N PRO A 121 -5.68 1.90 -8.02
CA PRO A 121 -5.96 1.91 -9.45
C PRO A 121 -6.89 0.78 -9.85
N ALA A 122 -7.78 1.04 -10.83
CA ALA A 122 -8.81 0.08 -11.26
C ALA A 122 -8.24 -1.25 -11.81
N ASN A 123 -6.96 -1.27 -12.19
CA ASN A 123 -6.25 -2.44 -12.70
C ASN A 123 -5.45 -3.19 -11.62
N THR A 124 -5.58 -2.82 -10.34
CA THR A 124 -4.91 -3.53 -9.24
C THR A 124 -5.60 -4.87 -9.00
N LYS A 125 -4.89 -5.96 -9.26
CA LYS A 125 -5.43 -7.33 -9.18
C LYS A 125 -4.49 -8.25 -8.45
N LEU A 126 -5.07 -9.23 -7.74
CA LEU A 126 -4.40 -10.46 -7.34
C LEU A 126 -4.72 -11.55 -8.36
N SER A 127 -3.76 -12.39 -8.66
CA SER A 127 -3.90 -13.51 -9.60
C SER A 127 -3.74 -14.84 -8.90
N ALA A 128 -4.67 -15.76 -9.14
CA ALA A 128 -4.51 -17.13 -8.71
C ALA A 128 -3.45 -17.83 -9.59
N PRO A 129 -2.68 -18.77 -9.03
CA PRO A 129 -1.78 -19.60 -9.81
C PRO A 129 -2.54 -20.40 -10.88
N THR A 130 -1.92 -20.62 -12.03
CA THR A 130 -2.50 -21.39 -13.13
C THR A 130 -1.91 -22.80 -13.16
N CYS A 131 -2.78 -23.78 -13.30
CA CYS A 131 -2.40 -25.17 -13.53
C CYS A 131 -2.32 -25.41 -15.05
N THR A 132 -1.21 -25.06 -15.67
CA THR A 132 -0.90 -25.43 -17.05
C THR A 132 0.02 -26.64 -17.05
N GLY A 133 -0.55 -27.81 -16.95
CA GLY A 133 0.13 -29.08 -17.11
C GLY A 133 -0.82 -30.01 -17.84
N THR A 134 -0.50 -30.37 -19.06
CA THR A 134 -1.06 -31.55 -19.69
C THR A 134 -0.80 -32.72 -18.78
N ALA A 135 -1.86 -33.29 -18.18
CA ALA A 135 -1.81 -34.65 -17.72
C ALA A 135 -1.45 -35.48 -18.94
N SER A 136 -0.20 -35.89 -19.07
CA SER A 136 0.15 -37.02 -19.90
C SER A 136 -0.49 -38.23 -19.25
N GLU A 137 -1.62 -38.67 -19.83
CA GLU A 137 -2.12 -40.02 -19.65
C GLU A 137 -0.99 -40.96 -20.08
N GLU A 138 -0.27 -41.47 -19.14
CA GLU A 138 0.48 -42.72 -19.34
C GLU A 138 -0.43 -43.86 -18.95
N SER A 139 -0.86 -44.53 -20.01
CA SER A 139 -1.55 -45.81 -20.01
C SER A 139 -0.65 -46.93 -19.44
#